data_48369e96142e9e89e4749225780eb682
#
_entry.id   48369e96142e9e89e4749225780eb682
#
_cell.length_a   1.000
_cell.length_b   1.000
_cell.length_c   1.000
_cell.angle_alpha   90.00
_cell.angle_beta   90.00
_cell.angle_gamma   90.00
#
_symmetry.space_group_name_H-M   'P 1'
#
loop_
_entity.id
_entity.type
_entity.pdbx_description
1 polymer ?
#
loop_
_entity_poly.entity_id
_entity_poly.type
_entity_poly.pdbx_seq_one_letter_code
_entity_poly.pdbx_strand_id
1 'polypeptide(L)'
;MQQGTWTMRPCSRPEVVELARALGLSETTASVLVRRGYGDPGEAKAFLASQRPGHDPMLLGNMADACDAIRRAVASGKRICVHGDYDADGICATALAVTVLRSLGANVDWHLPSRFEEGYGVSIDTLARLAREECGLVITVDCGITAVAEVAEARALGLEVIVTDHHRPGDELPDCPVVATRPSDYPFPELCGTGVVYKLAEALVGPEKLEEHLDLVALATVADVVPLLDENRWLVTAGLKRLARTTKRGLRALMQAAGVDPAALDAGSVGFRLAPRLNAAGRLCHPGVALDLLLTCDEQEAQQLAGELETLNRDRQAVEERILRDAVRQVGEWPESTRRRSAYVIAGEEWHRGVIGIVASRLVERFNRPVVLVAGTEDAWVGSGRSIPAFDLHAAFASCASHLERWGGHRAAAGLSIRSENVDAFAEAFAVYAGERLSESELTPQTVVDAVVDGRDLTLELCEELEHLAPFGLGNPGITLLATGCELSELGAVGEGKHLKLAVTANGTRSGAIAFGQGAKLDLFRRPGPYDVAFRLGANRWNGSVSPQLVVRKIFDTPERFVELRAWLAAEWRKPAGERDTRAAEVFAELGLGEAEARWRPLVESEAFMALLEEPLAAAA
;
A
#
# COMPACT_ATOMS: atom_id res chain seq x y z
N MET A 1 24.81 2.80 -9.09
CA MET A 1 23.41 2.98 -8.62
C MET A 1 23.15 4.47 -8.57
N GLN A 2 22.13 4.96 -9.26
CA GLN A 2 21.71 6.37 -9.14
C GLN A 2 21.33 6.63 -7.69
N GLN A 3 21.89 7.67 -7.08
CA GLN A 3 21.63 8.00 -5.67
C GLN A 3 20.23 8.55 -5.44
N GLY A 4 19.38 8.69 -6.45
CA GLY A 4 18.04 9.27 -6.31
C GLY A 4 18.04 10.65 -5.65
N THR A 5 16.90 11.29 -5.67
CA THR A 5 16.71 12.62 -5.06
C THR A 5 15.56 12.55 -4.05
N TRP A 6 15.46 13.56 -3.20
CA TRP A 6 14.26 13.77 -2.39
C TRP A 6 13.43 14.93 -2.96
N THR A 7 12.15 14.89 -2.69
CA THR A 7 11.21 15.95 -3.06
C THR A 7 10.24 16.19 -1.91
N MET A 8 9.72 17.41 -1.82
CA MET A 8 8.78 17.81 -0.80
C MET A 8 7.70 18.69 -1.43
N ARG A 9 6.45 18.48 -1.06
CA ARG A 9 5.34 19.36 -1.50
C ARG A 9 5.46 20.71 -0.79
N PRO A 10 5.13 21.83 -1.46
CA PRO A 10 5.05 23.13 -0.81
C PRO A 10 4.03 23.12 0.34
N CYS A 11 4.23 23.98 1.31
CA CYS A 11 3.41 24.07 2.52
C CYS A 11 3.30 25.54 2.96
N SER A 12 2.09 25.99 3.21
CA SER A 12 1.81 27.34 3.70
C SER A 12 2.22 27.48 5.16
N ARG A 13 3.25 28.29 5.43
CA ARG A 13 3.70 28.50 6.80
C ARG A 13 2.65 29.11 7.72
N PRO A 14 1.85 30.12 7.31
CA PRO A 14 0.73 30.62 8.13
C PRO A 14 -0.24 29.51 8.52
N GLU A 15 -0.62 28.62 7.59
CA GLU A 15 -1.52 27.49 7.88
C GLU A 15 -0.90 26.53 8.90
N VAL A 16 0.40 26.23 8.78
CA VAL A 16 1.12 25.36 9.73
C VAL A 16 1.07 25.96 11.14
N VAL A 17 1.37 27.26 11.29
CA VAL A 17 1.38 27.93 12.61
C VAL A 17 -0.02 27.99 13.21
N GLU A 18 -1.03 28.27 12.38
CA GLU A 18 -2.42 28.30 12.81
C GLU A 18 -2.89 26.92 13.27
N LEU A 19 -2.63 25.87 12.46
CA LEU A 19 -3.01 24.50 12.77
C LEU A 19 -2.31 23.99 14.04
N ALA A 20 -1.00 24.24 14.17
CA ALA A 20 -0.22 23.86 15.34
C ALA A 20 -0.82 24.47 16.63
N ARG A 21 -1.16 25.78 16.58
CA ARG A 21 -1.78 26.48 17.71
C ARG A 21 -3.18 25.96 18.01
N ALA A 22 -4.02 25.76 16.99
CA ALA A 22 -5.42 25.35 17.15
C ALA A 22 -5.55 23.95 17.76
N LEU A 23 -4.63 23.02 17.41
CA LEU A 23 -4.68 21.64 17.85
C LEU A 23 -3.65 21.28 18.94
N GLY A 24 -2.77 22.22 19.33
CA GLY A 24 -1.71 21.96 20.32
C GLY A 24 -0.63 20.99 19.82
N LEU A 25 -0.36 20.99 18.52
CA LEU A 25 0.63 20.11 17.88
C LEU A 25 1.97 20.82 17.68
N SER A 26 3.04 20.03 17.50
CA SER A 26 4.29 20.56 16.98
C SER A 26 4.13 21.09 15.56
N GLU A 27 4.95 22.08 15.17
CA GLU A 27 4.94 22.57 13.79
C GLU A 27 5.34 21.48 12.77
N THR A 28 6.16 20.51 13.18
CA THR A 28 6.50 19.35 12.36
C THR A 28 5.25 18.54 12.03
N THR A 29 4.46 18.17 13.03
CA THR A 29 3.20 17.42 12.83
C THR A 29 2.18 18.22 12.03
N ALA A 30 2.04 19.52 12.33
CA ALA A 30 1.16 20.42 11.58
C ALA A 30 1.59 20.52 10.10
N SER A 31 2.89 20.63 9.81
CA SER A 31 3.37 20.69 8.43
C SER A 31 3.14 19.37 7.65
N VAL A 32 3.20 18.21 8.31
CA VAL A 32 2.80 16.93 7.71
C VAL A 32 1.32 16.96 7.35
N LEU A 33 0.45 17.42 8.26
CA LEU A 33 -1.00 17.48 8.03
C LEU A 33 -1.34 18.45 6.89
N VAL A 34 -0.79 19.67 6.88
CA VAL A 34 -1.02 20.65 5.81
C VAL A 34 -0.59 20.09 4.44
N ARG A 35 0.59 19.45 4.34
CA ARG A 35 1.07 18.81 3.08
C ARG A 35 0.19 17.66 2.62
N ARG A 36 -0.53 17.01 3.52
CA ARG A 36 -1.49 15.95 3.23
C ARG A 36 -2.89 16.49 2.92
N GLY A 37 -3.09 17.82 2.92
CA GLY A 37 -4.35 18.47 2.58
C GLY A 37 -5.26 18.76 3.79
N TYR A 38 -4.77 18.59 5.02
CA TYR A 38 -5.51 18.85 6.25
C TYR A 38 -5.08 20.19 6.88
N GLY A 39 -5.21 21.29 6.11
CA GLY A 39 -4.91 22.66 6.60
C GLY A 39 -6.01 23.24 7.49
N ASP A 40 -7.26 22.84 7.31
CA ASP A 40 -8.37 23.24 8.18
C ASP A 40 -8.33 22.50 9.53
N PRO A 41 -8.40 23.22 10.68
CA PRO A 41 -8.36 22.60 12.01
C PRO A 41 -9.50 21.59 12.28
N GLY A 42 -10.68 21.80 11.69
CA GLY A 42 -11.83 20.90 11.86
C GLY A 42 -11.59 19.57 11.10
N GLU A 43 -11.14 19.65 9.85
CA GLU A 43 -10.78 18.48 9.04
C GLU A 43 -9.61 17.71 9.64
N ALA A 44 -8.55 18.41 10.07
CA ALA A 44 -7.41 17.79 10.73
C ALA A 44 -7.83 17.07 12.02
N LYS A 45 -8.70 17.67 12.83
CA LYS A 45 -9.24 17.04 14.04
C LYS A 45 -10.06 15.80 13.73
N ALA A 46 -10.91 15.84 12.70
CA ALA A 46 -11.71 14.70 12.26
C ALA A 46 -10.82 13.55 11.77
N PHE A 47 -9.79 13.87 10.98
CA PHE A 47 -8.78 12.92 10.52
C PHE A 47 -8.02 12.25 11.69
N LEU A 48 -7.51 13.03 12.64
CA LEU A 48 -6.80 12.51 13.81
C LEU A 48 -7.70 11.66 14.71
N ALA A 49 -8.96 12.04 14.87
CA ALA A 49 -9.93 11.28 15.65
C ALA A 49 -10.41 10.01 14.95
N SER A 50 -10.11 9.82 13.66
CA SER A 50 -10.65 8.72 12.84
C SER A 50 -12.16 8.54 13.08
N GLN A 51 -12.92 9.63 12.93
CA GLN A 51 -14.36 9.64 13.16
C GLN A 51 -15.07 8.72 12.16
N ARG A 52 -16.13 8.01 12.63
CA ARG A 52 -17.01 7.26 11.74
C ARG A 52 -17.80 8.26 10.86
N PRO A 53 -17.67 8.21 9.53
CA PRO A 53 -18.33 9.21 8.66
C PRO A 53 -19.86 9.03 8.60
N GLY A 54 -20.39 7.87 8.97
CA GLY A 54 -21.84 7.64 9.04
C GLY A 54 -22.52 7.56 7.67
N HIS A 55 -21.80 7.14 6.63
CA HIS A 55 -22.36 6.96 5.30
C HIS A 55 -23.47 5.89 5.31
N ASP A 56 -24.64 6.24 4.73
CA ASP A 56 -25.79 5.35 4.68
C ASP A 56 -25.52 4.17 3.73
N PRO A 57 -25.57 2.90 4.21
CA PRO A 57 -25.38 1.73 3.35
C PRO A 57 -26.41 1.63 2.22
N MET A 58 -27.59 2.22 2.38
CA MET A 58 -28.66 2.19 1.38
C MET A 58 -28.31 2.96 0.08
N LEU A 59 -27.24 3.76 0.09
CA LEU A 59 -26.73 4.47 -1.09
C LEU A 59 -25.85 3.60 -1.99
N LEU A 60 -25.48 2.38 -1.56
CA LEU A 60 -24.71 1.43 -2.39
C LEU A 60 -25.60 0.71 -3.39
N GLY A 61 -25.59 1.14 -4.64
CA GLY A 61 -26.26 0.46 -5.76
C GLY A 61 -27.68 -0.03 -5.47
N ASN A 62 -27.95 -1.31 -5.74
CA ASN A 62 -29.25 -1.94 -5.51
C ASN A 62 -29.38 -2.56 -4.10
N MET A 63 -28.89 -1.87 -3.06
CA MET A 63 -28.86 -2.39 -1.68
C MET A 63 -30.23 -2.88 -1.18
N ALA A 64 -31.30 -2.12 -1.46
CA ALA A 64 -32.66 -2.48 -1.03
C ALA A 64 -33.11 -3.81 -1.64
N ASP A 65 -32.93 -3.96 -2.97
CA ASP A 65 -33.29 -5.16 -3.71
C ASP A 65 -32.50 -6.38 -3.25
N ALA A 66 -31.19 -6.19 -2.99
CA ALA A 66 -30.31 -7.23 -2.45
C ALA A 66 -30.76 -7.69 -1.05
N CYS A 67 -31.04 -6.76 -0.14
CA CYS A 67 -31.55 -7.07 1.19
C CYS A 67 -32.87 -7.83 1.13
N ASP A 68 -33.77 -7.42 0.27
CA ASP A 68 -35.09 -8.09 0.12
C ASP A 68 -34.96 -9.49 -0.49
N ALA A 69 -34.07 -9.69 -1.46
CA ALA A 69 -33.77 -11.01 -2.03
C ALA A 69 -33.18 -11.95 -0.97
N ILE A 70 -32.23 -11.47 -0.17
CA ILE A 70 -31.67 -12.26 0.95
C ILE A 70 -32.75 -12.63 1.97
N ARG A 71 -33.56 -11.66 2.41
CA ARG A 71 -34.65 -11.93 3.38
C ARG A 71 -35.66 -12.96 2.85
N ARG A 72 -36.01 -12.87 1.55
CA ARG A 72 -36.91 -13.87 0.91
C ARG A 72 -36.27 -15.25 0.88
N ALA A 73 -34.97 -15.34 0.50
CA ALA A 73 -34.26 -16.61 0.45
C ALA A 73 -34.17 -17.27 1.84
N VAL A 74 -33.84 -16.49 2.88
CA VAL A 74 -33.82 -16.98 4.28
C VAL A 74 -35.18 -17.44 4.73
N ALA A 75 -36.23 -16.63 4.53
CA ALA A 75 -37.60 -16.96 4.95
C ALA A 75 -38.18 -18.22 4.26
N SER A 76 -37.75 -18.47 3.02
CA SER A 76 -38.17 -19.65 2.25
C SER A 76 -37.26 -20.87 2.44
N GLY A 77 -36.19 -20.77 3.26
CA GLY A 77 -35.25 -21.86 3.50
C GLY A 77 -34.40 -22.24 2.26
N LYS A 78 -34.32 -21.37 1.26
CA LYS A 78 -33.49 -21.60 0.07
C LYS A 78 -32.03 -21.76 0.48
N ARG A 79 -31.33 -22.69 -0.21
CA ARG A 79 -29.85 -22.79 -0.10
C ARG A 79 -29.21 -21.57 -0.74
N ILE A 80 -28.32 -20.90 -0.01
CA ILE A 80 -27.58 -19.74 -0.44
C ILE A 80 -26.11 -20.15 -0.61
N CYS A 81 -25.47 -19.78 -1.70
CA CYS A 81 -24.02 -19.92 -1.89
C CYS A 81 -23.36 -18.54 -1.89
N VAL A 82 -22.40 -18.31 -1.00
CA VAL A 82 -21.51 -17.15 -1.07
C VAL A 82 -20.32 -17.51 -1.95
N HIS A 83 -20.20 -16.84 -3.09
CA HIS A 83 -19.11 -17.04 -4.06
C HIS A 83 -18.09 -15.91 -3.89
N GLY A 84 -16.94 -16.21 -3.31
CA GLY A 84 -15.89 -15.23 -3.04
C GLY A 84 -14.76 -15.22 -4.07
N ASP A 85 -13.68 -14.49 -3.74
CA ASP A 85 -12.40 -14.54 -4.45
C ASP A 85 -11.33 -15.27 -3.59
N TYR A 86 -10.20 -15.58 -4.22
CA TYR A 86 -9.11 -16.41 -3.67
C TYR A 86 -8.07 -15.62 -2.85
N ASP A 87 -8.18 -14.31 -2.74
CA ASP A 87 -7.26 -13.48 -1.95
C ASP A 87 -7.83 -13.13 -0.56
N ALA A 88 -7.04 -12.39 0.23
CA ALA A 88 -7.42 -12.09 1.60
C ALA A 88 -8.68 -11.25 1.71
N ASP A 89 -8.98 -10.38 0.73
CA ASP A 89 -10.23 -9.59 0.72
C ASP A 89 -11.42 -10.51 0.45
N GLY A 90 -11.41 -11.27 -0.65
CA GLY A 90 -12.47 -12.22 -0.98
C GLY A 90 -12.69 -13.28 0.11
N ILE A 91 -11.62 -13.78 0.73
CA ILE A 91 -11.69 -14.73 1.84
C ILE A 91 -12.37 -14.10 3.08
N CYS A 92 -11.97 -12.87 3.46
CA CYS A 92 -12.59 -12.16 4.59
C CYS A 92 -14.04 -11.76 4.30
N ALA A 93 -14.33 -11.32 3.06
CA ALA A 93 -15.69 -11.02 2.60
C ALA A 93 -16.60 -12.25 2.70
N THR A 94 -16.10 -13.41 2.24
CA THR A 94 -16.82 -14.69 2.34
C THR A 94 -17.06 -15.07 3.80
N ALA A 95 -16.04 -15.00 4.65
CA ALA A 95 -16.17 -15.31 6.08
C ALA A 95 -17.21 -14.42 6.77
N LEU A 96 -17.19 -13.12 6.49
CA LEU A 96 -18.15 -12.16 7.02
C LEU A 96 -19.56 -12.46 6.54
N ALA A 97 -19.77 -12.62 5.23
CA ALA A 97 -21.08 -12.90 4.64
C ALA A 97 -21.68 -14.20 5.19
N VAL A 98 -20.91 -15.30 5.19
CA VAL A 98 -21.33 -16.60 5.72
C VAL A 98 -21.72 -16.49 7.20
N THR A 99 -20.93 -15.79 8.02
CA THR A 99 -21.20 -15.65 9.44
C THR A 99 -22.49 -14.85 9.70
N VAL A 100 -22.66 -13.74 8.99
CA VAL A 100 -23.87 -12.91 9.13
C VAL A 100 -25.12 -13.65 8.63
N LEU A 101 -25.05 -14.32 7.49
CA LEU A 101 -26.18 -15.10 6.95
C LEU A 101 -26.56 -16.26 7.88
N ARG A 102 -25.57 -16.96 8.47
CA ARG A 102 -25.86 -18.00 9.50
C ARG A 102 -26.54 -17.41 10.72
N SER A 103 -26.18 -16.20 11.15
CA SER A 103 -26.86 -15.53 12.28
C SER A 103 -28.34 -15.18 12.00
N LEU A 104 -28.69 -15.03 10.71
CA LEU A 104 -30.07 -14.83 10.26
C LEU A 104 -30.84 -16.14 10.07
N GLY A 105 -30.22 -17.30 10.33
CA GLY A 105 -30.82 -18.62 10.15
C GLY A 105 -30.81 -19.12 8.70
N ALA A 106 -29.95 -18.55 7.83
CA ALA A 106 -29.84 -18.99 6.45
C ALA A 106 -29.20 -20.39 6.33
N ASN A 107 -29.67 -21.19 5.37
CA ASN A 107 -28.96 -22.37 4.88
C ASN A 107 -27.88 -21.92 3.89
N VAL A 108 -26.65 -21.71 4.38
CA VAL A 108 -25.60 -21.09 3.60
C VAL A 108 -24.34 -21.94 3.53
N ASP A 109 -23.86 -22.10 2.30
CA ASP A 109 -22.56 -22.66 1.91
C ASP A 109 -21.70 -21.59 1.25
N TRP A 110 -20.50 -21.97 0.86
CA TRP A 110 -19.55 -21.08 0.18
C TRP A 110 -18.81 -21.79 -0.96
N HIS A 111 -18.30 -20.98 -1.88
CA HIS A 111 -17.38 -21.40 -2.92
C HIS A 111 -16.28 -20.34 -3.10
N LEU A 112 -15.03 -20.77 -3.17
CA LEU A 112 -13.89 -19.94 -3.55
C LEU A 112 -13.25 -20.54 -4.80
N PRO A 113 -13.02 -19.74 -5.87
CA PRO A 113 -12.44 -20.25 -7.10
C PRO A 113 -10.97 -20.61 -6.94
N SER A 114 -10.50 -21.60 -7.69
CA SER A 114 -9.09 -21.87 -7.83
C SER A 114 -8.48 -20.93 -8.87
N ARG A 115 -7.45 -20.15 -8.48
CA ARG A 115 -6.69 -19.29 -9.40
C ARG A 115 -6.17 -20.03 -10.64
N PHE A 116 -5.91 -21.33 -10.50
CA PHE A 116 -5.24 -22.14 -11.53
C PHE A 116 -6.20 -22.89 -12.43
N GLU A 117 -7.37 -23.25 -11.93
CA GLU A 117 -8.37 -24.04 -12.62
C GLU A 117 -9.50 -23.18 -13.17
N GLU A 118 -10.05 -22.28 -12.34
CA GLU A 118 -11.20 -21.44 -12.68
C GLU A 118 -10.82 -20.01 -13.07
N GLY A 119 -9.69 -19.51 -12.53
CA GLY A 119 -9.27 -18.12 -12.73
C GLY A 119 -9.90 -17.17 -11.72
N TYR A 120 -10.00 -15.89 -12.10
CA TYR A 120 -10.64 -14.84 -11.29
C TYR A 120 -12.12 -14.72 -11.63
N GLY A 121 -12.94 -14.55 -10.59
CA GLY A 121 -14.34 -14.22 -10.71
C GLY A 121 -15.26 -15.44 -10.86
N VAL A 122 -16.43 -15.21 -11.40
CA VAL A 122 -17.50 -16.21 -11.53
C VAL A 122 -17.31 -16.99 -12.82
N SER A 123 -17.47 -18.31 -12.78
CA SER A 123 -17.45 -19.17 -13.97
C SER A 123 -18.82 -19.80 -14.26
N ILE A 124 -19.14 -19.96 -15.54
CA ILE A 124 -20.39 -20.62 -16.00
C ILE A 124 -20.46 -22.05 -15.47
N ASP A 125 -19.34 -22.78 -15.47
CA ASP A 125 -19.30 -24.16 -15.00
C ASP A 125 -19.63 -24.27 -13.51
N THR A 126 -19.12 -23.33 -12.69
CA THR A 126 -19.45 -23.25 -11.26
C THR A 126 -20.93 -22.93 -11.04
N LEU A 127 -21.49 -21.97 -11.78
CA LEU A 127 -22.91 -21.64 -11.68
C LEU A 127 -23.80 -22.80 -12.12
N ALA A 128 -23.45 -23.50 -13.19
CA ALA A 128 -24.17 -24.69 -13.64
C ALA A 128 -24.11 -25.85 -12.62
N ARG A 129 -22.99 -25.99 -11.92
CA ARG A 129 -22.87 -26.95 -10.82
C ARG A 129 -23.79 -26.56 -9.64
N LEU A 130 -23.76 -25.29 -9.20
CA LEU A 130 -24.59 -24.79 -8.11
C LEU A 130 -26.10 -24.94 -8.42
N ALA A 131 -26.52 -24.70 -9.68
CA ALA A 131 -27.89 -24.92 -10.13
C ALA A 131 -28.30 -26.39 -10.00
N ARG A 132 -27.46 -27.34 -10.42
CA ARG A 132 -27.70 -28.79 -10.28
C ARG A 132 -27.75 -29.24 -8.82
N GLU A 133 -27.05 -28.53 -7.93
CA GLU A 133 -27.05 -28.77 -6.48
C GLU A 133 -28.21 -28.06 -5.76
N GLU A 134 -29.22 -27.57 -6.49
CA GLU A 134 -30.41 -26.91 -5.97
C GLU A 134 -30.13 -25.63 -5.14
N CYS A 135 -29.03 -24.93 -5.46
CA CYS A 135 -28.77 -23.59 -4.93
C CYS A 135 -29.88 -22.64 -5.42
N GLY A 136 -30.45 -21.86 -4.54
CA GLY A 136 -31.55 -20.94 -4.89
C GLY A 136 -31.10 -19.49 -5.04
N LEU A 137 -29.98 -19.11 -4.38
CA LEU A 137 -29.40 -17.77 -4.43
C LEU A 137 -27.88 -17.85 -4.39
N VAL A 138 -27.21 -17.19 -5.33
CA VAL A 138 -25.76 -16.96 -5.30
C VAL A 138 -25.50 -15.51 -4.94
N ILE A 139 -24.64 -15.26 -3.94
CA ILE A 139 -24.17 -13.93 -3.57
C ILE A 139 -22.68 -13.89 -3.87
N THR A 140 -22.27 -13.12 -4.89
CA THR A 140 -20.84 -12.92 -5.13
C THR A 140 -20.29 -11.87 -4.18
N VAL A 141 -19.08 -12.07 -3.69
CA VAL A 141 -18.40 -11.11 -2.81
C VAL A 141 -16.99 -10.88 -3.34
N ASP A 142 -16.62 -9.61 -3.49
CA ASP A 142 -15.34 -9.17 -4.03
C ASP A 142 -15.09 -9.61 -5.50
N CYS A 143 -16.16 -9.88 -6.22
CA CYS A 143 -16.11 -10.22 -7.64
C CYS A 143 -17.50 -10.12 -8.29
N GLY A 144 -17.55 -10.17 -9.62
CA GLY A 144 -18.78 -10.37 -10.38
C GLY A 144 -19.35 -9.13 -11.06
N ILE A 145 -18.84 -7.92 -10.80
CA ILE A 145 -19.38 -6.68 -11.40
C ILE A 145 -19.25 -6.65 -12.94
N THR A 146 -18.35 -7.44 -13.51
CA THR A 146 -18.15 -7.58 -14.96
C THR A 146 -18.73 -8.88 -15.52
N ALA A 147 -19.37 -9.72 -14.70
CA ALA A 147 -19.84 -11.06 -15.05
C ALA A 147 -21.22 -11.04 -15.73
N VAL A 148 -21.39 -10.26 -16.81
CA VAL A 148 -22.67 -10.06 -17.50
C VAL A 148 -23.20 -11.36 -18.11
N ALA A 149 -22.35 -12.07 -18.84
CA ALA A 149 -22.71 -13.32 -19.51
C ALA A 149 -22.96 -14.45 -18.51
N GLU A 150 -22.14 -14.54 -17.48
CA GLU A 150 -22.22 -15.56 -16.44
C GLU A 150 -23.51 -15.42 -15.62
N VAL A 151 -23.87 -14.18 -15.27
CA VAL A 151 -25.14 -13.90 -14.56
C VAL A 151 -26.35 -14.19 -15.44
N ALA A 152 -26.30 -13.87 -16.72
CA ALA A 152 -27.37 -14.19 -17.67
C ALA A 152 -27.59 -15.71 -17.76
N GLU A 153 -26.51 -16.49 -17.84
CA GLU A 153 -26.58 -17.97 -17.86
C GLU A 153 -27.11 -18.52 -16.53
N ALA A 154 -26.64 -17.99 -15.37
CA ALA A 154 -27.16 -18.38 -14.05
C ALA A 154 -28.66 -18.20 -13.95
N ARG A 155 -29.19 -17.08 -14.43
CA ARG A 155 -30.65 -16.79 -14.45
C ARG A 155 -31.40 -17.74 -15.37
N ALA A 156 -30.84 -18.07 -16.53
CA ALA A 156 -31.42 -19.09 -17.44
C ALA A 156 -31.51 -20.46 -16.79
N LEU A 157 -30.60 -20.79 -15.88
CA LEU A 157 -30.58 -22.00 -15.07
C LEU A 157 -31.50 -21.91 -13.82
N GLY A 158 -32.18 -20.79 -13.59
CA GLY A 158 -33.09 -20.57 -12.46
C GLY A 158 -32.43 -20.13 -11.16
N LEU A 159 -31.14 -19.76 -11.17
CA LEU A 159 -30.43 -19.18 -10.05
C LEU A 159 -30.80 -17.69 -9.88
N GLU A 160 -31.08 -17.26 -8.67
CA GLU A 160 -31.12 -15.86 -8.29
C GLU A 160 -29.67 -15.43 -7.95
N VAL A 161 -29.24 -14.26 -8.42
CA VAL A 161 -27.86 -13.77 -8.21
C VAL A 161 -27.90 -12.38 -7.61
N ILE A 162 -27.03 -12.12 -6.65
CA ILE A 162 -26.67 -10.78 -6.13
C ILE A 162 -25.17 -10.63 -6.30
N VAL A 163 -24.74 -9.50 -6.87
CA VAL A 163 -23.32 -9.14 -6.97
C VAL A 163 -22.97 -8.14 -5.88
N THR A 164 -21.93 -8.42 -5.08
CA THR A 164 -21.30 -7.42 -4.22
C THR A 164 -19.82 -7.28 -4.61
N ASP A 165 -19.42 -6.07 -5.01
CA ASP A 165 -18.10 -5.86 -5.58
C ASP A 165 -17.63 -4.41 -5.36
N HIS A 166 -16.34 -4.18 -5.47
CA HIS A 166 -15.71 -2.86 -5.41
C HIS A 166 -14.86 -2.54 -6.65
N HIS A 167 -14.67 -3.51 -7.52
CA HIS A 167 -13.89 -3.37 -8.74
C HIS A 167 -14.56 -2.39 -9.72
N ARG A 168 -13.82 -1.97 -10.73
CA ARG A 168 -14.37 -1.09 -11.77
C ARG A 168 -15.36 -1.86 -12.63
N PRO A 169 -16.56 -1.32 -12.85
CA PRO A 169 -17.53 -1.93 -13.74
C PRO A 169 -17.03 -1.93 -15.18
N GLY A 170 -17.54 -2.86 -15.99
CA GLY A 170 -17.45 -2.81 -17.45
C GLY A 170 -18.42 -1.79 -18.05
N ASP A 171 -18.55 -1.81 -19.38
CA ASP A 171 -19.50 -0.95 -20.12
C ASP A 171 -20.97 -1.31 -19.78
N GLU A 172 -21.23 -2.56 -19.43
CA GLU A 172 -22.52 -3.08 -19.01
C GLU A 172 -22.44 -3.74 -17.63
N LEU A 173 -23.51 -3.64 -16.85
CA LEU A 173 -23.64 -4.32 -15.57
C LEU A 173 -24.43 -5.62 -15.72
N PRO A 174 -24.19 -6.63 -14.87
CA PRO A 174 -25.01 -7.84 -14.79
C PRO A 174 -26.47 -7.50 -14.49
N ASP A 175 -27.42 -8.22 -15.13
CA ASP A 175 -28.85 -8.04 -14.92
C ASP A 175 -29.31 -8.75 -13.61
N CYS A 176 -28.87 -8.21 -12.46
CA CYS A 176 -29.19 -8.62 -11.12
C CYS A 176 -28.97 -7.46 -10.15
N PRO A 177 -29.37 -7.54 -8.86
CA PRO A 177 -28.97 -6.56 -7.87
C PRO A 177 -27.46 -6.49 -7.74
N VAL A 178 -26.88 -5.28 -8.00
CA VAL A 178 -25.46 -5.00 -7.86
C VAL A 178 -25.25 -4.03 -6.72
N VAL A 179 -24.63 -4.49 -5.65
CA VAL A 179 -24.21 -3.68 -4.49
C VAL A 179 -22.74 -3.37 -4.66
N ALA A 180 -22.45 -2.15 -5.09
CA ALA A 180 -21.09 -1.73 -5.36
C ALA A 180 -20.91 -0.24 -5.10
N THR A 181 -19.68 0.18 -4.88
CA THR A 181 -19.33 1.60 -4.68
C THR A 181 -19.43 2.41 -5.98
N ARG A 182 -19.40 1.72 -7.14
CA ARG A 182 -19.48 2.30 -8.50
C ARG A 182 -20.23 1.34 -9.44
N PRO A 183 -21.25 1.80 -10.16
CA PRO A 183 -21.89 3.12 -10.07
C PRO A 183 -22.87 3.16 -8.88
N SER A 184 -22.79 4.18 -8.05
CA SER A 184 -23.71 4.42 -6.93
C SER A 184 -23.60 5.85 -6.43
N ASP A 185 -24.55 6.27 -5.57
CA ASP A 185 -24.54 7.56 -4.88
C ASP A 185 -23.75 7.49 -3.55
N TYR A 186 -23.04 6.41 -3.31
CA TYR A 186 -22.27 6.22 -2.08
C TYR A 186 -21.10 7.21 -2.01
N PRO A 187 -20.99 7.99 -0.92
CA PRO A 187 -20.03 9.11 -0.87
C PRO A 187 -18.56 8.71 -0.93
N PHE A 188 -18.23 7.48 -0.49
CA PHE A 188 -16.86 6.99 -0.43
C PHE A 188 -16.65 5.76 -1.32
N PRO A 189 -16.11 5.93 -2.54
CA PRO A 189 -16.03 4.86 -3.53
C PRO A 189 -14.82 3.91 -3.36
N GLU A 190 -14.02 4.02 -2.30
CA GLU A 190 -12.76 3.30 -2.13
C GLU A 190 -12.83 2.18 -1.06
N LEU A 191 -14.03 1.64 -0.78
CA LEU A 191 -14.16 0.45 0.06
C LEU A 191 -13.52 -0.76 -0.67
N CYS A 192 -12.94 -1.71 0.09
CA CYS A 192 -12.61 -3.04 -0.42
C CYS A 192 -13.85 -3.94 -0.47
N GLY A 193 -13.76 -5.14 -1.08
CA GLY A 193 -14.88 -6.08 -1.20
C GLY A 193 -15.48 -6.45 0.15
N THR A 194 -14.67 -6.73 1.16
CA THR A 194 -15.13 -6.96 2.55
C THR A 194 -15.83 -5.73 3.13
N GLY A 195 -15.37 -4.52 2.78
CA GLY A 195 -16.03 -3.27 3.18
C GLY A 195 -17.45 -3.15 2.60
N VAL A 196 -17.63 -3.51 1.33
CA VAL A 196 -18.96 -3.56 0.68
C VAL A 196 -19.86 -4.58 1.37
N VAL A 197 -19.35 -5.78 1.65
CA VAL A 197 -20.08 -6.83 2.39
C VAL A 197 -20.44 -6.37 3.81
N TYR A 198 -19.55 -5.62 4.48
CA TYR A 198 -19.84 -5.04 5.79
C TYR A 198 -21.01 -4.05 5.72
N LYS A 199 -21.10 -3.24 4.67
CA LYS A 199 -22.24 -2.33 4.46
C LYS A 199 -23.53 -3.08 4.14
N LEU A 200 -23.48 -4.18 3.37
CA LEU A 200 -24.64 -5.06 3.15
C LEU A 200 -25.09 -5.68 4.48
N ALA A 201 -24.17 -6.16 5.29
CA ALA A 201 -24.46 -6.69 6.61
C ALA A 201 -25.07 -5.61 7.54
N GLU A 202 -24.55 -4.36 7.48
CA GLU A 202 -25.09 -3.21 8.23
C GLU A 202 -26.57 -2.94 7.86
N ALA A 203 -26.91 -3.01 6.58
CA ALA A 203 -28.30 -2.85 6.10
C ALA A 203 -29.22 -4.02 6.51
N LEU A 204 -28.65 -5.22 6.70
CA LEU A 204 -29.42 -6.42 7.09
C LEU A 204 -29.69 -6.54 8.60
N VAL A 205 -28.66 -6.29 9.43
CA VAL A 205 -28.68 -6.60 10.87
C VAL A 205 -28.46 -5.41 11.81
N GLY A 206 -28.10 -4.25 11.25
CA GLY A 206 -27.75 -3.04 12.01
C GLY A 206 -26.27 -3.04 12.47
N PRO A 207 -25.71 -1.83 12.71
CA PRO A 207 -24.27 -1.66 12.98
C PRO A 207 -23.84 -2.26 14.34
N GLU A 208 -24.74 -2.30 15.34
CA GLU A 208 -24.40 -2.77 16.69
C GLU A 208 -24.01 -4.24 16.73
N LYS A 209 -24.55 -5.05 15.78
CA LYS A 209 -24.26 -6.49 15.68
C LYS A 209 -22.99 -6.80 14.91
N LEU A 210 -22.34 -5.77 14.32
CA LEU A 210 -21.19 -5.95 13.43
C LEU A 210 -19.86 -5.55 14.05
N GLU A 211 -19.86 -4.98 15.26
CA GLU A 211 -18.64 -4.53 15.91
C GLU A 211 -17.58 -5.65 16.04
N GLU A 212 -18.04 -6.88 16.29
CA GLU A 212 -17.16 -8.05 16.38
C GLU A 212 -16.50 -8.45 15.05
N HIS A 213 -17.01 -7.99 13.92
CA HIS A 213 -16.51 -8.31 12.58
C HIS A 213 -15.56 -7.26 12.00
N LEU A 214 -15.37 -6.12 12.70
CA LEU A 214 -14.41 -5.09 12.28
C LEU A 214 -12.98 -5.60 12.17
N ASP A 215 -12.63 -6.69 12.88
CA ASP A 215 -11.34 -7.35 12.77
C ASP A 215 -11.08 -7.92 11.37
N LEU A 216 -12.07 -8.57 10.75
CA LEU A 216 -12.01 -9.06 9.36
C LEU A 216 -11.95 -7.89 8.36
N VAL A 217 -12.79 -6.86 8.59
CA VAL A 217 -12.82 -5.68 7.72
C VAL A 217 -11.48 -4.95 7.70
N ALA A 218 -10.86 -4.74 8.86
CA ALA A 218 -9.55 -4.09 8.91
C ALA A 218 -8.45 -4.93 8.24
N LEU A 219 -8.49 -6.26 8.44
CA LEU A 219 -7.54 -7.17 7.82
C LEU A 219 -7.64 -7.09 6.29
N ALA A 220 -8.84 -7.17 5.75
CA ALA A 220 -9.12 -7.09 4.32
C ALA A 220 -8.76 -5.73 3.73
N THR A 221 -9.23 -4.64 4.35
CA THR A 221 -8.97 -3.26 3.88
C THR A 221 -7.46 -2.96 3.74
N VAL A 222 -6.66 -3.45 4.69
CA VAL A 222 -5.19 -3.31 4.62
C VAL A 222 -4.60 -4.25 3.58
N ALA A 223 -5.12 -5.49 3.47
CA ALA A 223 -4.59 -6.50 2.55
C ALA A 223 -4.81 -6.15 1.07
N ASP A 224 -5.96 -5.56 0.76
CA ASP A 224 -6.34 -5.14 -0.59
C ASP A 224 -5.68 -3.81 -1.03
N VAL A 225 -4.97 -3.16 -0.10
CA VAL A 225 -4.20 -1.93 -0.37
C VAL A 225 -5.08 -0.79 -0.90
N VAL A 226 -6.30 -0.64 -0.39
CA VAL A 226 -7.16 0.51 -0.66
C VAL A 226 -6.79 1.73 0.20
N PRO A 227 -7.15 2.97 -0.20
CA PRO A 227 -6.78 4.17 0.53
C PRO A 227 -7.30 4.18 1.98
N LEU A 228 -6.40 4.38 2.96
CA LEU A 228 -6.74 4.48 4.39
C LEU A 228 -7.18 5.91 4.76
N LEU A 229 -8.21 6.38 4.05
CA LEU A 229 -8.85 7.69 4.21
C LEU A 229 -10.32 7.50 4.55
N ASP A 230 -11.00 8.55 5.01
CA ASP A 230 -12.43 8.58 5.26
C ASP A 230 -12.92 7.32 6.01
N GLU A 231 -13.90 6.57 5.46
CA GLU A 231 -14.48 5.40 6.11
C GLU A 231 -13.48 4.25 6.28
N ASN A 232 -12.59 4.01 5.32
CA ASN A 232 -11.54 3.01 5.45
C ASN A 232 -10.61 3.29 6.63
N ARG A 233 -10.28 4.58 6.88
CA ARG A 233 -9.48 4.96 8.04
C ARG A 233 -10.18 4.60 9.35
N TRP A 234 -11.48 4.90 9.46
CA TRP A 234 -12.26 4.51 10.62
C TRP A 234 -12.35 3.00 10.78
N LEU A 235 -12.70 2.27 9.70
CA LEU A 235 -12.82 0.81 9.69
C LEU A 235 -11.52 0.15 10.16
N VAL A 236 -10.37 0.60 9.64
CA VAL A 236 -9.06 0.05 10.03
C VAL A 236 -8.70 0.45 11.46
N THR A 237 -8.93 1.69 11.88
CA THR A 237 -8.63 2.13 13.25
C THR A 237 -9.44 1.35 14.28
N ALA A 238 -10.75 1.21 14.07
CA ALA A 238 -11.63 0.45 14.95
C ALA A 238 -11.34 -1.06 14.89
N GLY A 239 -11.11 -1.55 13.66
CA GLY A 239 -10.86 -2.96 13.43
C GLY A 239 -9.52 -3.46 13.96
N LEU A 240 -8.44 -2.66 13.91
CA LEU A 240 -7.17 -3.01 14.56
C LEU A 240 -7.32 -3.14 16.08
N LYS A 241 -8.08 -2.23 16.71
CA LYS A 241 -8.40 -2.33 18.13
C LYS A 241 -9.21 -3.60 18.45
N ARG A 242 -10.12 -3.98 17.55
CA ARG A 242 -10.91 -5.20 17.69
C ARG A 242 -10.04 -6.44 17.45
N LEU A 243 -9.21 -6.44 16.41
CA LEU A 243 -8.31 -7.54 16.07
C LEU A 243 -7.33 -7.84 17.22
N ALA A 244 -6.79 -6.81 17.87
CA ALA A 244 -5.94 -6.95 19.05
C ALA A 244 -6.62 -7.70 20.23
N ARG A 245 -7.96 -7.69 20.26
CA ARG A 245 -8.80 -8.32 21.30
C ARG A 245 -9.75 -9.37 20.74
N THR A 246 -9.48 -9.86 19.54
CA THR A 246 -10.39 -10.78 18.84
C THR A 246 -10.61 -12.07 19.65
N THR A 247 -11.84 -12.54 19.63
CA THR A 247 -12.25 -13.83 20.22
C THR A 247 -12.25 -14.95 19.18
N LYS A 248 -12.09 -14.61 17.88
CA LYS A 248 -12.05 -15.59 16.79
C LYS A 248 -10.76 -16.41 16.90
N ARG A 249 -10.92 -17.72 17.07
CA ARG A 249 -9.80 -18.67 17.31
C ARG A 249 -8.83 -18.68 16.14
N GLY A 250 -9.33 -18.66 14.92
CA GLY A 250 -8.49 -18.61 13.72
C GLY A 250 -7.60 -17.36 13.63
N LEU A 251 -8.15 -16.16 13.92
CA LEU A 251 -7.33 -14.93 13.91
C LEU A 251 -6.27 -14.93 15.02
N ARG A 252 -6.58 -15.47 16.19
CA ARG A 252 -5.59 -15.63 17.28
C ARG A 252 -4.48 -16.59 16.89
N ALA A 253 -4.82 -17.74 16.32
CA ALA A 253 -3.86 -18.72 15.84
C ALA A 253 -2.99 -18.15 14.71
N LEU A 254 -3.58 -17.37 13.79
CA LEU A 254 -2.85 -16.69 12.72
C LEU A 254 -1.84 -15.66 13.27
N MET A 255 -2.24 -14.83 14.25
CA MET A 255 -1.33 -13.88 14.90
C MET A 255 -0.19 -14.61 15.61
N GLN A 256 -0.48 -15.70 16.30
CA GLN A 256 0.53 -16.51 16.99
C GLN A 256 1.52 -17.13 15.99
N ALA A 257 1.05 -17.76 14.92
CA ALA A 257 1.90 -18.34 13.88
C ALA A 257 2.77 -17.27 13.19
N ALA A 258 2.20 -16.07 12.98
CA ALA A 258 2.92 -14.93 12.43
C ALA A 258 3.87 -14.27 13.43
N GLY A 259 3.88 -14.65 14.71
CA GLY A 259 4.63 -13.99 15.78
C GLY A 259 4.24 -12.52 15.97
N VAL A 260 3.00 -12.16 15.73
CA VAL A 260 2.47 -10.79 15.92
C VAL A 260 2.01 -10.63 17.36
N ASP A 261 2.55 -9.62 18.04
CA ASP A 261 2.08 -9.23 19.37
C ASP A 261 0.78 -8.39 19.22
N PRO A 262 -0.35 -8.86 19.77
CA PRO A 262 -1.59 -8.09 19.73
C PRO A 262 -1.50 -6.70 20.36
N ALA A 263 -0.61 -6.50 21.33
CA ALA A 263 -0.42 -5.21 22.00
C ALA A 263 0.31 -4.17 21.13
N ALA A 264 1.03 -4.64 20.09
CA ALA A 264 1.79 -3.81 19.15
C ALA A 264 1.24 -3.92 17.71
N LEU A 265 -0.04 -4.30 17.57
CA LEU A 265 -0.67 -4.52 16.26
C LEU A 265 -0.89 -3.18 15.54
N ASP A 266 -0.42 -3.10 14.30
CA ASP A 266 -0.60 -1.98 13.39
C ASP A 266 -0.95 -2.45 11.96
N ALA A 267 -1.25 -1.51 11.07
CA ALA A 267 -1.53 -1.84 9.66
C ALA A 267 -0.35 -2.53 8.96
N GLY A 268 0.90 -2.21 9.36
CA GLY A 268 2.09 -2.89 8.86
C GLY A 268 2.13 -4.36 9.24
N SER A 269 1.79 -4.69 10.48
CA SER A 269 1.66 -6.08 10.95
C SER A 269 0.61 -6.86 10.16
N VAL A 270 -0.51 -6.22 9.84
CA VAL A 270 -1.56 -6.82 9.00
C VAL A 270 -1.04 -7.03 7.57
N GLY A 271 -0.55 -5.98 6.90
CA GLY A 271 -0.17 -6.03 5.49
C GLY A 271 1.05 -6.90 5.20
N PHE A 272 2.03 -6.97 6.12
CA PHE A 272 3.30 -7.69 5.90
C PHE A 272 3.41 -9.02 6.63
N ARG A 273 2.54 -9.31 7.60
CA ARG A 273 2.63 -10.54 8.39
C ARG A 273 1.36 -11.38 8.35
N LEU A 274 0.16 -10.81 8.50
CA LEU A 274 -1.09 -11.58 8.52
C LEU A 274 -1.62 -11.85 7.12
N ALA A 275 -1.89 -10.82 6.33
CA ALA A 275 -2.46 -10.94 4.98
C ALA A 275 -1.63 -11.83 4.03
N PRO A 276 -0.27 -11.80 4.02
CA PRO A 276 0.52 -12.67 3.17
C PRO A 276 0.31 -14.17 3.43
N ARG A 277 -0.06 -14.56 4.67
CA ARG A 277 -0.35 -15.95 5.01
C ARG A 277 -1.69 -16.42 4.43
N LEU A 278 -2.72 -15.59 4.55
CA LEU A 278 -4.01 -15.87 3.89
C LEU A 278 -3.85 -15.94 2.37
N ASN A 279 -3.17 -14.97 1.79
CA ASN A 279 -2.89 -14.90 0.36
C ASN A 279 -2.03 -16.06 -0.18
N ALA A 280 -1.20 -16.70 0.67
CA ALA A 280 -0.33 -17.79 0.24
C ALA A 280 -1.11 -19.02 -0.23
N ALA A 281 -2.26 -19.31 0.39
CA ALA A 281 -3.15 -20.39 -0.03
C ALA A 281 -3.58 -20.19 -1.49
N GLY A 282 -4.24 -19.10 -1.85
CA GLY A 282 -4.69 -18.81 -3.22
C GLY A 282 -3.57 -18.64 -4.26
N ARG A 283 -2.29 -18.63 -3.83
CA ARG A 283 -1.13 -18.54 -4.72
C ARG A 283 -0.46 -19.88 -4.99
N LEU A 284 -0.55 -20.83 -4.09
CA LEU A 284 0.14 -22.14 -4.20
C LEU A 284 -0.82 -23.32 -4.23
N CYS A 285 -2.02 -23.18 -3.67
CA CYS A 285 -3.03 -24.23 -3.61
C CYS A 285 -4.46 -23.63 -3.65
N HIS A 286 -5.45 -24.37 -3.15
CA HIS A 286 -6.83 -23.90 -3.04
C HIS A 286 -6.99 -22.98 -1.80
N PRO A 287 -7.69 -21.83 -1.91
CA PRO A 287 -7.82 -20.83 -0.82
C PRO A 287 -8.68 -21.31 0.37
N GLY A 288 -9.39 -22.40 0.27
CA GLY A 288 -10.32 -22.91 1.29
C GLY A 288 -9.71 -23.01 2.68
N VAL A 289 -8.46 -23.46 2.81
CA VAL A 289 -7.75 -23.56 4.10
C VAL A 289 -7.73 -22.21 4.87
N ALA A 290 -7.62 -21.11 4.15
CA ALA A 290 -7.63 -19.79 4.78
C ALA A 290 -9.04 -19.37 5.24
N LEU A 291 -10.06 -19.72 4.48
CA LEU A 291 -11.45 -19.48 4.89
C LEU A 291 -11.85 -20.35 6.06
N ASP A 292 -11.51 -21.64 6.04
CA ASP A 292 -11.76 -22.57 7.15
C ASP A 292 -11.12 -22.06 8.45
N LEU A 293 -9.89 -21.52 8.38
CA LEU A 293 -9.24 -20.85 9.52
C LEU A 293 -10.09 -19.71 10.08
N LEU A 294 -10.68 -18.88 9.22
CA LEU A 294 -11.50 -17.73 9.68
C LEU A 294 -12.85 -18.15 10.24
N LEU A 295 -13.40 -19.29 9.80
CA LEU A 295 -14.71 -19.78 10.19
C LEU A 295 -14.68 -20.76 11.36
N THR A 296 -13.55 -21.42 11.64
CA THR A 296 -13.48 -22.45 12.69
C THR A 296 -13.73 -21.88 14.08
N CYS A 297 -14.46 -22.65 14.87
CA CYS A 297 -14.68 -22.44 16.30
C CYS A 297 -13.88 -23.40 17.18
N ASP A 298 -13.07 -24.29 16.62
CA ASP A 298 -12.21 -25.22 17.33
C ASP A 298 -10.79 -24.69 17.47
N GLU A 299 -10.21 -24.74 18.66
CA GLU A 299 -8.86 -24.21 18.95
C GLU A 299 -7.76 -25.06 18.32
N GLN A 300 -7.94 -26.38 18.32
CA GLN A 300 -6.94 -27.32 17.77
C GLN A 300 -6.93 -27.23 16.24
N GLU A 301 -8.09 -27.19 15.62
CA GLU A 301 -8.24 -26.99 14.17
C GLU A 301 -7.64 -25.64 13.75
N ALA A 302 -7.92 -24.55 14.50
CA ALA A 302 -7.36 -23.24 14.22
C ALA A 302 -5.82 -23.24 14.25
N GLN A 303 -5.21 -23.92 15.21
CA GLN A 303 -3.74 -24.05 15.30
C GLN A 303 -3.17 -24.86 14.13
N GLN A 304 -3.84 -25.93 13.73
CA GLN A 304 -3.43 -26.76 12.58
C GLN A 304 -3.48 -25.96 11.28
N LEU A 305 -4.61 -25.31 11.00
CA LEU A 305 -4.79 -24.51 9.77
C LEU A 305 -3.83 -23.31 9.71
N ALA A 306 -3.60 -22.63 10.84
CA ALA A 306 -2.61 -21.55 10.91
C ALA A 306 -1.18 -22.05 10.66
N GLY A 307 -0.83 -23.26 11.13
CA GLY A 307 0.46 -23.92 10.86
C GLY A 307 0.63 -24.28 9.39
N GLU A 308 -0.44 -24.71 8.73
CA GLU A 308 -0.46 -24.98 7.30
C GLU A 308 -0.24 -23.70 6.48
N LEU A 309 -0.96 -22.63 6.80
CA LEU A 309 -0.76 -21.32 6.15
C LEU A 309 0.64 -20.73 6.37
N GLU A 310 1.24 -20.94 7.54
CA GLU A 310 2.64 -20.57 7.81
C GLU A 310 3.60 -21.33 6.90
N THR A 311 3.35 -22.61 6.68
CA THR A 311 4.15 -23.43 5.78
C THR A 311 4.02 -22.97 4.35
N LEU A 312 2.79 -22.79 3.85
CA LEU A 312 2.52 -22.26 2.52
C LEU A 312 3.15 -20.88 2.29
N ASN A 313 3.11 -20.01 3.30
CA ASN A 313 3.74 -18.70 3.19
C ASN A 313 5.27 -18.78 3.11
N ARG A 314 5.90 -19.68 3.86
CA ARG A 314 7.36 -19.94 3.77
C ARG A 314 7.74 -20.48 2.40
N ASP A 315 6.97 -21.43 1.87
CA ASP A 315 7.21 -22.01 0.55
C ASP A 315 7.07 -20.93 -0.54
N ARG A 316 6.02 -20.09 -0.46
CA ARG A 316 5.85 -18.96 -1.35
C ARG A 316 7.05 -18.00 -1.29
N GLN A 317 7.56 -17.67 -0.08
CA GLN A 317 8.73 -16.82 0.09
C GLN A 317 10.00 -17.44 -0.51
N ALA A 318 10.19 -18.75 -0.36
CA ALA A 318 11.32 -19.45 -0.96
C ALA A 318 11.27 -19.42 -2.50
N VAL A 319 10.08 -19.64 -3.08
CA VAL A 319 9.85 -19.49 -4.52
C VAL A 319 10.11 -18.05 -4.99
N GLU A 320 9.58 -17.07 -4.26
CA GLU A 320 9.77 -15.64 -4.54
C GLU A 320 11.26 -15.24 -4.56
N GLU A 321 12.02 -15.67 -3.55
CA GLU A 321 13.46 -15.36 -3.47
C GLU A 321 14.26 -16.05 -4.59
N ARG A 322 13.88 -17.26 -5.00
CA ARG A 322 14.50 -17.94 -6.12
C ARG A 322 14.28 -17.18 -7.41
N ILE A 323 13.03 -16.82 -7.73
CA ILE A 323 12.69 -16.08 -8.94
C ILE A 323 13.36 -14.69 -8.94
N LEU A 324 13.35 -13.99 -7.79
CA LEU A 324 13.98 -12.68 -7.67
C LEU A 324 15.49 -12.74 -7.92
N ARG A 325 16.20 -13.73 -7.34
CA ARG A 325 17.64 -13.91 -7.56
C ARG A 325 17.95 -14.22 -9.02
N ASP A 326 17.14 -15.07 -9.64
CA ASP A 326 17.32 -15.44 -11.04
C ASP A 326 17.08 -14.25 -11.97
N ALA A 327 15.98 -13.50 -11.79
CA ALA A 327 15.68 -12.31 -12.58
C ALA A 327 16.76 -11.21 -12.42
N VAL A 328 17.24 -10.98 -11.19
CA VAL A 328 18.32 -10.01 -10.95
C VAL A 328 19.63 -10.44 -11.60
N ARG A 329 19.96 -11.74 -11.59
CA ARG A 329 21.13 -12.29 -12.28
C ARG A 329 21.02 -12.07 -13.79
N GLN A 330 19.88 -12.41 -14.40
CA GLN A 330 19.64 -12.20 -15.84
C GLN A 330 19.84 -10.72 -16.22
N VAL A 331 19.24 -9.78 -15.49
CA VAL A 331 19.44 -8.33 -15.72
C VAL A 331 20.90 -7.93 -15.58
N GLY A 332 21.64 -8.52 -14.64
CA GLY A 332 23.08 -8.28 -14.45
C GLY A 332 23.95 -8.73 -15.64
N GLU A 333 23.54 -9.79 -16.31
CA GLU A 333 24.21 -10.38 -17.48
C GLU A 333 23.86 -9.66 -18.79
N TRP A 334 22.83 -8.81 -18.82
CA TRP A 334 22.46 -8.08 -20.03
C TRP A 334 23.54 -7.08 -20.47
N PRO A 335 23.66 -6.81 -21.80
CA PRO A 335 24.44 -5.71 -22.31
C PRO A 335 24.02 -4.38 -21.69
N GLU A 336 24.95 -3.43 -21.58
CA GLU A 336 24.66 -2.12 -20.99
C GLU A 336 23.51 -1.38 -21.70
N SER A 337 23.42 -1.50 -23.02
CA SER A 337 22.33 -0.94 -23.82
C SER A 337 20.95 -1.44 -23.39
N THR A 338 20.84 -2.73 -23.08
CA THR A 338 19.59 -3.34 -22.58
C THR A 338 19.31 -2.93 -21.15
N ARG A 339 20.32 -2.86 -20.28
CA ARG A 339 20.16 -2.39 -18.89
C ARG A 339 19.75 -0.92 -18.77
N ARG A 340 20.02 -0.10 -19.80
CA ARG A 340 19.61 1.31 -19.87
C ARG A 340 18.19 1.51 -20.39
N ARG A 341 17.50 0.48 -20.84
CA ARG A 341 16.10 0.58 -21.32
C ARG A 341 15.18 1.10 -20.22
N SER A 342 14.15 1.83 -20.63
CA SER A 342 13.18 2.45 -19.70
C SER A 342 12.20 1.45 -19.08
N ALA A 343 12.11 0.22 -19.59
CA ALA A 343 11.29 -0.86 -19.06
C ALA A 343 11.95 -2.23 -19.28
N TYR A 344 11.57 -3.22 -18.48
CA TYR A 344 12.12 -4.56 -18.55
C TYR A 344 11.04 -5.62 -18.76
N VAL A 345 11.31 -6.56 -19.66
CA VAL A 345 10.61 -7.84 -19.76
C VAL A 345 11.63 -8.93 -19.45
N ILE A 346 11.33 -9.78 -18.48
CA ILE A 346 12.24 -10.83 -18.02
C ILE A 346 11.48 -12.14 -18.05
N ALA A 347 12.01 -13.12 -18.73
CA ALA A 347 11.38 -14.42 -18.93
C ALA A 347 12.11 -15.52 -18.16
N GLY A 348 11.36 -16.47 -17.61
CA GLY A 348 11.93 -17.63 -16.96
C GLY A 348 11.05 -18.85 -17.10
N GLU A 349 11.66 -19.95 -17.55
CA GLU A 349 11.04 -21.27 -17.54
C GLU A 349 10.81 -21.72 -16.09
N GLU A 350 9.75 -22.46 -15.85
CA GLU A 350 9.39 -23.01 -14.55
C GLU A 350 9.17 -21.99 -13.42
N TRP A 351 9.13 -20.69 -13.70
CA TRP A 351 8.73 -19.71 -12.70
C TRP A 351 7.25 -19.87 -12.33
N HIS A 352 6.97 -19.80 -11.06
CA HIS A 352 5.61 -20.03 -10.58
C HIS A 352 4.68 -18.85 -10.90
N ARG A 353 3.66 -19.07 -11.75
CA ARG A 353 2.72 -18.02 -12.22
C ARG A 353 1.98 -17.28 -11.11
N GLY A 354 1.74 -17.89 -9.95
CA GLY A 354 1.12 -17.25 -8.78
C GLY A 354 2.05 -16.30 -8.01
N VAL A 355 3.37 -16.33 -8.30
CA VAL A 355 4.39 -15.58 -7.55
C VAL A 355 5.06 -14.48 -8.39
N ILE A 356 5.12 -14.62 -9.73
CA ILE A 356 5.81 -13.64 -10.60
C ILE A 356 5.32 -12.20 -10.39
N GLY A 357 4.03 -11.98 -10.10
CA GLY A 357 3.49 -10.63 -9.86
C GLY A 357 4.07 -9.97 -8.61
N ILE A 358 4.39 -10.75 -7.56
CA ILE A 358 5.06 -10.23 -6.36
C ILE A 358 6.50 -9.84 -6.69
N VAL A 359 7.20 -10.72 -7.41
CA VAL A 359 8.58 -10.46 -7.81
C VAL A 359 8.68 -9.26 -8.76
N ALA A 360 7.72 -9.09 -9.68
CA ALA A 360 7.66 -7.91 -10.55
C ALA A 360 7.59 -6.61 -9.73
N SER A 361 6.77 -6.56 -8.66
CA SER A 361 6.71 -5.40 -7.74
C SER A 361 8.08 -5.12 -7.11
N ARG A 362 8.77 -6.13 -6.59
CA ARG A 362 10.10 -5.97 -5.98
C ARG A 362 11.17 -5.50 -6.99
N LEU A 363 11.04 -5.91 -8.25
CA LEU A 363 11.95 -5.47 -9.31
C LEU A 363 11.66 -4.03 -9.74
N VAL A 364 10.37 -3.60 -9.76
CA VAL A 364 10.00 -2.19 -9.94
C VAL A 364 10.62 -1.33 -8.84
N GLU A 365 10.51 -1.71 -7.57
CA GLU A 365 11.14 -1.00 -6.45
C GLU A 365 12.66 -0.94 -6.58
N ARG A 366 13.27 -2.03 -7.05
CA ARG A 366 14.73 -2.13 -7.20
C ARG A 366 15.28 -1.29 -8.34
N PHE A 367 14.60 -1.28 -9.49
CA PHE A 367 15.10 -0.69 -10.74
C PHE A 367 14.44 0.65 -11.07
N ASN A 368 13.37 1.02 -10.36
CA ASN A 368 12.52 2.20 -10.59
C ASN A 368 12.07 2.33 -12.06
N ARG A 369 11.55 1.25 -12.62
CA ARG A 369 11.00 1.21 -13.98
C ARG A 369 9.93 0.14 -14.12
N PRO A 370 9.04 0.22 -15.13
CA PRO A 370 8.08 -0.83 -15.40
C PRO A 370 8.75 -2.18 -15.65
N VAL A 371 8.23 -3.24 -15.03
CA VAL A 371 8.75 -4.61 -15.17
C VAL A 371 7.62 -5.56 -15.48
N VAL A 372 7.82 -6.41 -16.48
CA VAL A 372 6.97 -7.55 -16.81
C VAL A 372 7.78 -8.82 -16.59
N LEU A 373 7.29 -9.73 -15.75
CA LEU A 373 7.82 -11.07 -15.65
C LEU A 373 6.94 -12.02 -16.44
N VAL A 374 7.55 -12.86 -17.25
CA VAL A 374 6.88 -13.85 -18.09
C VAL A 374 7.34 -15.24 -17.69
N ALA A 375 6.39 -16.13 -17.42
CA ALA A 375 6.67 -17.49 -16.97
C ALA A 375 5.84 -18.50 -17.76
N GLY A 376 6.43 -19.61 -18.13
CA GLY A 376 5.74 -20.68 -18.83
C GLY A 376 6.63 -21.84 -19.15
N THR A 377 5.97 -22.91 -19.58
CA THR A 377 6.59 -24.10 -20.17
C THR A 377 5.94 -24.31 -21.53
N GLU A 378 6.69 -24.89 -22.46
CA GLU A 378 6.23 -25.11 -23.82
C GLU A 378 5.82 -23.80 -24.53
N ASP A 379 4.69 -23.77 -25.25
CA ASP A 379 4.31 -22.65 -26.11
C ASP A 379 3.46 -21.59 -25.40
N ALA A 380 2.81 -21.92 -24.27
CA ALA A 380 1.88 -21.04 -23.56
C ALA A 380 2.53 -20.40 -22.31
N TRP A 381 2.75 -19.11 -22.38
CA TRP A 381 3.36 -18.34 -21.29
C TRP A 381 2.40 -17.29 -20.74
N VAL A 382 2.49 -17.04 -19.45
CA VAL A 382 1.72 -15.99 -18.76
C VAL A 382 2.64 -14.95 -18.18
N GLY A 383 2.24 -13.69 -18.24
CA GLY A 383 3.03 -12.59 -17.70
C GLY A 383 2.28 -11.77 -16.65
N SER A 384 3.04 -11.19 -15.76
CA SER A 384 2.54 -10.22 -14.77
C SER A 384 3.42 -8.99 -14.77
N GLY A 385 2.82 -7.84 -15.10
CA GLY A 385 3.47 -6.53 -15.12
C GLY A 385 3.16 -5.72 -13.88
N ARG A 386 4.15 -4.91 -13.47
CA ARG A 386 4.04 -3.88 -12.45
C ARG A 386 4.71 -2.60 -12.94
N SER A 387 4.24 -1.46 -12.48
CA SER A 387 4.67 -0.16 -13.00
C SER A 387 5.07 0.83 -11.93
N ILE A 388 5.76 1.87 -12.39
CA ILE A 388 5.99 3.12 -11.63
C ILE A 388 4.81 4.08 -11.86
N PRO A 389 4.56 5.07 -10.97
CA PRO A 389 3.42 6.00 -11.09
C PRO A 389 3.35 6.77 -12.41
N ALA A 390 4.50 7.04 -13.04
CA ALA A 390 4.59 7.78 -14.29
C ALA A 390 4.16 6.99 -15.53
N PHE A 391 3.96 5.65 -15.44
CA PHE A 391 3.75 4.81 -16.62
C PHE A 391 2.46 3.99 -16.53
N ASP A 392 1.72 3.94 -17.62
CA ASP A 392 0.47 3.19 -17.77
C ASP A 392 0.69 1.85 -18.46
N LEU A 393 0.63 0.75 -17.67
CA LEU A 393 0.78 -0.61 -18.19
C LEU A 393 -0.36 -1.03 -19.12
N HIS A 394 -1.59 -0.61 -18.83
CA HIS A 394 -2.73 -0.97 -19.64
C HIS A 394 -2.59 -0.40 -21.06
N ALA A 395 -2.26 0.89 -21.17
CA ALA A 395 -2.00 1.54 -22.45
C ALA A 395 -0.77 0.93 -23.17
N ALA A 396 0.26 0.53 -22.42
CA ALA A 396 1.43 -0.11 -23.00
C ALA A 396 1.09 -1.50 -23.58
N PHE A 397 0.32 -2.32 -22.87
CA PHE A 397 -0.12 -3.61 -23.38
C PHE A 397 -1.04 -3.48 -24.58
N ALA A 398 -1.95 -2.49 -24.57
CA ALA A 398 -2.77 -2.17 -25.73
C ALA A 398 -1.92 -1.85 -26.98
N SER A 399 -0.85 -1.05 -26.81
CA SER A 399 0.08 -0.73 -27.90
C SER A 399 0.87 -1.94 -28.41
N CYS A 400 1.11 -2.92 -27.56
CA CYS A 400 1.84 -4.16 -27.88
C CYS A 400 0.91 -5.35 -28.18
N ALA A 401 -0.41 -5.14 -28.34
CA ALA A 401 -1.42 -6.20 -28.43
C ALA A 401 -1.17 -7.21 -29.55
N SER A 402 -0.52 -6.81 -30.67
CA SER A 402 -0.18 -7.71 -31.76
C SER A 402 0.77 -8.87 -31.38
N HIS A 403 1.47 -8.74 -30.26
CA HIS A 403 2.37 -9.77 -29.75
C HIS A 403 1.72 -10.64 -28.65
N LEU A 404 0.51 -10.28 -28.19
CA LEU A 404 -0.17 -10.90 -27.08
C LEU A 404 -1.37 -11.71 -27.53
N GLU A 405 -1.66 -12.81 -26.85
CA GLU A 405 -2.89 -13.59 -27.07
C GLU A 405 -4.06 -13.02 -26.26
N ARG A 406 -3.79 -12.65 -24.98
CA ARG A 406 -4.75 -12.03 -24.07
C ARG A 406 -4.00 -11.08 -23.15
N TRP A 407 -4.65 -10.00 -22.77
CA TRP A 407 -4.10 -9.07 -21.79
C TRP A 407 -5.23 -8.30 -21.08
N GLY A 408 -4.94 -7.77 -19.88
CA GLY A 408 -5.88 -6.99 -19.10
C GLY A 408 -5.27 -6.51 -17.80
N GLY A 409 -5.98 -5.61 -17.12
CA GLY A 409 -5.55 -5.03 -15.85
C GLY A 409 -5.69 -3.52 -15.82
N HIS A 410 -4.88 -2.88 -14.99
CA HIS A 410 -4.94 -1.46 -14.70
C HIS A 410 -3.61 -0.77 -14.94
N ARG A 411 -3.59 0.56 -14.77
CA ARG A 411 -2.40 1.40 -14.94
C ARG A 411 -1.16 0.86 -14.20
N ALA A 412 -1.31 0.40 -12.96
CA ALA A 412 -0.20 -0.01 -12.10
C ALA A 412 0.16 -1.50 -12.18
N ALA A 413 -0.80 -2.34 -12.54
CA ALA A 413 -0.66 -3.79 -12.56
C ALA A 413 -1.51 -4.39 -13.68
N ALA A 414 -0.91 -5.27 -14.49
CA ALA A 414 -1.58 -5.91 -15.60
C ALA A 414 -1.04 -7.33 -15.82
N GLY A 415 -1.88 -8.19 -16.39
CA GLY A 415 -1.55 -9.56 -16.77
C GLY A 415 -1.62 -9.75 -18.27
N LEU A 416 -0.93 -10.77 -18.78
CA LEU A 416 -0.94 -11.14 -20.19
C LEU A 416 -0.79 -12.65 -20.39
N SER A 417 -1.20 -13.13 -21.56
CA SER A 417 -0.82 -14.43 -22.12
C SER A 417 -0.12 -14.20 -23.44
N ILE A 418 0.96 -14.95 -23.68
CA ILE A 418 1.85 -14.75 -24.82
C ILE A 418 2.43 -16.10 -25.26
N ARG A 419 2.69 -16.28 -26.55
CA ARG A 419 3.47 -17.40 -27.05
C ARG A 419 4.95 -17.21 -26.79
N SER A 420 5.67 -18.29 -26.50
CA SER A 420 7.11 -18.23 -26.24
C SER A 420 7.89 -17.53 -27.36
N GLU A 421 7.55 -17.79 -28.62
CA GLU A 421 8.16 -17.18 -29.82
C GLU A 421 8.01 -15.66 -29.92
N ASN A 422 6.99 -15.09 -29.25
CA ASN A 422 6.70 -13.65 -29.29
C ASN A 422 7.32 -12.87 -28.13
N VAL A 423 7.93 -13.52 -27.15
CA VAL A 423 8.43 -12.86 -25.92
C VAL A 423 9.49 -11.80 -26.24
N ASP A 424 10.44 -12.11 -27.11
CA ASP A 424 11.52 -11.17 -27.49
C ASP A 424 10.97 -9.97 -28.28
N ALA A 425 10.02 -10.20 -29.21
CA ALA A 425 9.38 -9.15 -29.97
C ALA A 425 8.53 -8.22 -29.08
N PHE A 426 7.81 -8.80 -28.13
CA PHE A 426 7.08 -8.05 -27.11
C PHE A 426 8.04 -7.24 -26.22
N ALA A 427 9.16 -7.81 -25.79
CA ALA A 427 10.15 -7.12 -24.96
C ALA A 427 10.73 -5.88 -25.65
N GLU A 428 11.01 -5.99 -26.95
CA GLU A 428 11.50 -4.86 -27.75
C GLU A 428 10.42 -3.78 -27.91
N ALA A 429 9.20 -4.15 -28.32
CA ALA A 429 8.09 -3.22 -28.48
C ALA A 429 7.73 -2.50 -27.17
N PHE A 430 7.70 -3.22 -26.05
CA PHE A 430 7.42 -2.66 -24.73
C PHE A 430 8.51 -1.68 -24.28
N ALA A 431 9.79 -2.00 -24.51
CA ALA A 431 10.90 -1.12 -24.19
C ALA A 431 10.92 0.16 -25.03
N VAL A 432 10.60 0.06 -26.35
CA VAL A 432 10.45 1.22 -27.23
C VAL A 432 9.31 2.12 -26.76
N TYR A 433 8.12 1.55 -26.51
CA TYR A 433 6.98 2.29 -26.00
C TYR A 433 7.28 3.04 -24.70
N ALA A 434 7.98 2.40 -23.78
CA ALA A 434 8.40 3.02 -22.52
C ALA A 434 9.44 4.13 -22.73
N GLY A 435 10.41 3.91 -23.62
CA GLY A 435 11.47 4.88 -23.94
C GLY A 435 10.94 6.18 -24.55
N GLU A 436 9.81 6.12 -25.30
CA GLU A 436 9.15 7.30 -25.87
C GLU A 436 8.37 8.13 -24.83
N ARG A 437 8.06 7.56 -23.65
CA ARG A 437 7.14 8.14 -22.66
C ARG A 437 7.75 8.45 -21.32
N LEU A 438 8.88 7.85 -20.99
CA LEU A 438 9.55 8.03 -19.72
C LEU A 438 10.84 8.82 -19.88
N SER A 439 10.92 9.93 -19.16
CA SER A 439 12.13 10.74 -19.03
C SER A 439 13.12 10.13 -18.00
N GLU A 440 14.39 10.53 -18.06
CA GLU A 440 15.39 10.14 -17.05
C GLU A 440 15.00 10.56 -15.63
N SER A 441 14.32 11.69 -15.46
CA SER A 441 13.85 12.17 -14.16
C SER A 441 12.79 11.25 -13.56
N GLU A 442 11.88 10.70 -14.36
CA GLU A 442 10.84 9.75 -13.91
C GLU A 442 11.43 8.36 -13.60
N LEU A 443 12.54 8.01 -14.24
CA LEU A 443 13.30 6.78 -13.94
C LEU A 443 14.26 6.93 -12.75
N THR A 444 14.43 8.15 -12.24
CA THR A 444 15.25 8.40 -11.04
C THR A 444 14.41 8.23 -9.78
N PRO A 445 14.79 7.34 -8.83
CA PRO A 445 14.01 7.13 -7.62
C PRO A 445 13.91 8.41 -6.79
N GLN A 446 12.69 8.87 -6.55
CA GLN A 446 12.42 10.02 -5.70
C GLN A 446 11.94 9.58 -4.31
N THR A 447 12.44 10.23 -3.27
CA THR A 447 11.98 10.03 -1.90
C THR A 447 11.11 11.23 -1.52
N VAL A 448 9.81 11.00 -1.35
CA VAL A 448 8.90 12.05 -0.88
C VAL A 448 9.13 12.28 0.60
N VAL A 449 9.34 13.52 0.98
CA VAL A 449 9.57 13.98 2.35
C VAL A 449 8.31 14.73 2.84
N ASP A 450 7.85 14.41 4.03
CA ASP A 450 6.66 15.03 4.64
C ASP A 450 7.02 16.28 5.45
N ALA A 451 8.17 16.30 6.12
CA ALA A 451 8.65 17.47 6.86
C ALA A 451 10.18 17.43 7.02
N VAL A 452 10.77 18.62 7.15
CA VAL A 452 12.18 18.77 7.53
C VAL A 452 12.26 19.08 9.01
N VAL A 453 13.25 18.49 9.68
CA VAL A 453 13.39 18.61 11.15
C VAL A 453 14.80 19.02 11.55
N ASP A 454 14.88 19.72 12.66
CA ASP A 454 16.16 19.95 13.38
C ASP A 454 16.39 18.79 14.36
N GLY A 455 17.65 18.48 14.66
CA GLY A 455 17.99 17.43 15.62
C GLY A 455 17.35 17.61 17.01
N ARG A 456 17.04 18.85 17.42
CA ARG A 456 16.37 19.17 18.69
C ARG A 456 14.90 18.77 18.73
N ASP A 457 14.26 18.65 17.55
CA ASP A 457 12.84 18.29 17.45
C ASP A 457 12.64 16.78 17.55
N LEU A 458 13.73 15.98 17.54
CA LEU A 458 13.69 14.52 17.56
C LEU A 458 13.47 13.99 18.98
N THR A 459 12.28 14.20 19.50
CA THR A 459 11.86 13.85 20.86
C THR A 459 10.88 12.68 20.89
N LEU A 460 10.61 12.12 22.08
CA LEU A 460 9.58 11.09 22.25
C LEU A 460 8.18 11.66 22.04
N GLU A 461 7.97 12.91 22.45
CA GLU A 461 6.70 13.60 22.22
C GLU A 461 6.39 13.72 20.74
N LEU A 462 7.39 14.07 19.91
CA LEU A 462 7.20 14.06 18.45
C LEU A 462 6.92 12.65 17.91
N CYS A 463 7.56 11.59 18.44
CA CYS A 463 7.22 10.21 18.06
C CYS A 463 5.74 9.93 18.31
N GLU A 464 5.21 10.28 19.48
CA GLU A 464 3.81 10.07 19.87
C GLU A 464 2.85 10.87 18.99
N GLU A 465 3.16 12.15 18.73
CA GLU A 465 2.34 12.97 17.82
C GLU A 465 2.25 12.37 16.43
N LEU A 466 3.37 11.94 15.86
CA LEU A 466 3.40 11.33 14.52
C LEU A 466 2.68 9.98 14.47
N GLU A 467 2.69 9.22 15.57
CA GLU A 467 1.95 7.95 15.67
C GLU A 467 0.43 8.17 15.67
N HIS A 468 -0.08 9.33 16.14
CA HIS A 468 -1.51 9.65 16.04
C HIS A 468 -2.01 9.84 14.60
N LEU A 469 -1.13 10.00 13.62
CA LEU A 469 -1.50 10.02 12.20
C LEU A 469 -1.77 8.62 11.62
N ALA A 470 -1.47 7.54 12.35
CA ALA A 470 -1.81 6.18 11.96
C ALA A 470 -3.35 5.97 11.88
N PRO A 471 -3.84 4.93 11.13
CA PRO A 471 -3.08 3.89 10.44
C PRO A 471 -2.41 4.38 9.16
N PHE A 472 -1.21 3.86 8.87
CA PHE A 472 -0.46 4.18 7.66
C PHE A 472 -0.65 3.11 6.59
N GLY A 473 -0.82 3.54 5.33
CA GLY A 473 -1.01 2.70 4.16
C GLY A 473 -1.19 3.54 2.90
N LEU A 474 -1.88 3.00 1.89
CA LEU A 474 -2.22 3.77 0.70
C LEU A 474 -3.08 5.00 1.09
N GLY A 475 -2.86 6.14 0.45
CA GLY A 475 -3.54 7.42 0.77
C GLY A 475 -3.01 8.13 2.03
N ASN A 476 -2.51 7.39 3.01
CA ASN A 476 -1.86 7.91 4.22
C ASN A 476 -0.50 7.20 4.46
N PRO A 477 0.53 7.46 3.66
CA PRO A 477 1.81 6.77 3.77
C PRO A 477 2.52 7.06 5.09
N GLY A 478 3.37 6.14 5.52
CA GLY A 478 4.22 6.34 6.71
C GLY A 478 5.13 7.56 6.55
N ILE A 479 5.19 8.37 7.59
CA ILE A 479 5.85 9.68 7.59
C ILE A 479 7.36 9.55 7.34
N THR A 480 7.87 10.38 6.41
CA THR A 480 9.29 10.51 6.12
C THR A 480 9.74 11.92 6.51
N LEU A 481 10.59 11.97 7.52
CA LEU A 481 11.27 13.20 7.92
C LEU A 481 12.62 13.31 7.22
N LEU A 482 13.10 14.53 7.04
CA LEU A 482 14.43 14.84 6.50
C LEU A 482 15.20 15.70 7.49
N ALA A 483 16.44 15.31 7.78
CA ALA A 483 17.42 16.17 8.40
C ALA A 483 18.52 16.47 7.39
N THR A 484 18.84 17.75 7.18
CA THR A 484 19.79 18.21 6.15
C THR A 484 21.16 18.56 6.74
N GLY A 485 22.21 18.35 5.95
CA GLY A 485 23.58 18.71 6.34
C GLY A 485 24.09 18.00 7.58
N CYS A 486 23.71 16.73 7.76
CA CYS A 486 24.08 15.91 8.91
C CYS A 486 25.50 15.37 8.83
N GLU A 487 26.11 15.16 10.00
CA GLU A 487 27.33 14.36 10.14
C GLU A 487 26.97 12.92 10.56
N LEU A 488 27.63 11.94 9.94
CA LEU A 488 27.46 10.53 10.27
C LEU A 488 28.65 10.03 11.10
N SER A 489 28.36 9.30 12.17
CA SER A 489 29.38 8.73 13.06
C SER A 489 28.96 7.36 13.61
N GLU A 490 29.86 6.68 14.30
CA GLU A 490 29.61 5.36 14.93
C GLU A 490 29.05 4.33 13.95
N LEU A 491 29.51 4.36 12.72
CA LEU A 491 29.08 3.45 11.65
C LEU A 491 29.50 2.01 11.95
N GLY A 492 28.55 1.09 12.02
CA GLY A 492 28.78 -0.31 12.26
C GLY A 492 27.74 -1.22 11.60
N ALA A 493 28.18 -2.35 11.06
CA ALA A 493 27.28 -3.36 10.55
C ALA A 493 26.74 -4.24 11.70
N VAL A 494 25.43 -4.51 11.72
CA VAL A 494 24.75 -5.34 12.75
C VAL A 494 23.85 -6.37 12.07
N GLY A 495 23.38 -7.37 12.83
CA GLY A 495 22.51 -8.42 12.28
C GLY A 495 23.21 -9.22 11.18
N GLU A 496 24.35 -9.83 11.49
CA GLU A 496 25.17 -10.59 10.51
C GLU A 496 25.59 -9.76 9.29
N GLY A 497 25.81 -8.45 9.49
CA GLY A 497 26.20 -7.55 8.39
C GLY A 497 25.05 -7.06 7.51
N LYS A 498 23.81 -7.42 7.80
CA LYS A 498 22.64 -7.07 6.99
C LYS A 498 22.22 -5.60 7.14
N HIS A 499 22.40 -5.03 8.34
CA HIS A 499 21.90 -3.70 8.69
C HIS A 499 23.04 -2.77 9.06
N LEU A 500 22.84 -1.45 8.90
CA LEU A 500 23.79 -0.42 9.28
C LEU A 500 23.26 0.30 10.53
N LYS A 501 24.02 0.28 11.61
CA LYS A 501 23.81 1.10 12.81
C LYS A 501 24.74 2.31 12.73
N LEU A 502 24.24 3.51 13.06
CA LEU A 502 25.00 4.75 13.00
C LEU A 502 24.44 5.78 13.99
N ALA A 503 25.18 6.85 14.19
CA ALA A 503 24.69 8.08 14.81
C ALA A 503 24.61 9.19 13.75
N VAL A 504 23.53 9.96 13.80
CA VAL A 504 23.28 11.13 12.95
C VAL A 504 23.36 12.37 13.83
N THR A 505 24.22 13.32 13.50
CA THR A 505 24.31 14.62 14.17
C THR A 505 23.71 15.68 13.26
N ALA A 506 22.59 16.25 13.65
CA ALA A 506 21.89 17.35 12.97
C ALA A 506 21.92 18.61 13.85
N ASN A 507 22.51 19.70 13.37
CA ASN A 507 22.65 20.96 14.11
C ASN A 507 23.16 20.78 15.56
N GLY A 508 24.21 19.94 15.74
CA GLY A 508 24.83 19.67 17.04
C GLY A 508 24.08 18.69 17.94
N THR A 509 22.89 18.23 17.57
CA THR A 509 22.15 17.21 18.32
C THR A 509 22.38 15.83 17.69
N ARG A 510 22.86 14.89 18.52
CA ARG A 510 23.18 13.53 18.12
C ARG A 510 22.01 12.59 18.40
N SER A 511 21.60 11.81 17.42
CA SER A 511 20.53 10.80 17.50
C SER A 511 21.01 9.44 17.01
N GLY A 512 20.56 8.37 17.67
CA GLY A 512 20.83 7.00 17.23
C GLY A 512 19.97 6.63 16.01
N ALA A 513 20.58 5.93 15.05
CA ALA A 513 19.93 5.57 13.80
C ALA A 513 20.21 4.12 13.39
N ILE A 514 19.26 3.52 12.66
CA ILE A 514 19.40 2.21 12.03
C ILE A 514 18.90 2.26 10.58
N ALA A 515 19.68 1.69 9.66
CA ALA A 515 19.30 1.53 8.25
C ALA A 515 19.19 0.04 7.92
N PHE A 516 17.98 -0.47 7.87
CA PHE A 516 17.71 -1.87 7.57
C PHE A 516 18.10 -2.23 6.13
N GLY A 517 18.73 -3.41 5.95
CA GLY A 517 19.16 -3.89 4.63
C GLY A 517 20.32 -3.13 3.99
N GLN A 518 20.95 -2.17 4.69
CA GLN A 518 21.98 -1.30 4.14
C GLN A 518 23.40 -1.58 4.67
N GLY A 519 23.62 -2.71 5.33
CA GLY A 519 24.95 -3.06 5.87
C GLY A 519 26.06 -3.07 4.84
N ALA A 520 25.81 -3.52 3.61
CA ALA A 520 26.77 -3.51 2.51
C ALA A 520 27.20 -2.10 2.06
N LYS A 521 26.50 -1.05 2.47
CA LYS A 521 26.83 0.35 2.13
C LYS A 521 27.73 1.03 3.18
N LEU A 522 28.17 0.33 4.22
CA LEU A 522 28.97 0.86 5.31
C LEU A 522 30.15 1.71 4.81
N ASP A 523 30.91 1.20 3.84
CA ASP A 523 32.11 1.89 3.35
C ASP A 523 31.78 3.15 2.54
N LEU A 524 30.60 3.25 1.94
CA LEU A 524 30.16 4.45 1.22
C LEU A 524 29.97 5.64 2.17
N PHE A 525 29.51 5.39 3.40
CA PHE A 525 29.20 6.42 4.38
C PHE A 525 30.35 6.73 5.34
N ARG A 526 31.50 6.07 5.20
CA ARG A 526 32.74 6.42 5.92
C ARG A 526 33.42 7.68 5.39
N ARG A 527 33.00 8.18 4.24
CA ARG A 527 33.53 9.42 3.69
C ARG A 527 33.08 10.59 4.56
N PRO A 528 33.96 11.54 4.90
CA PRO A 528 33.57 12.78 5.55
C PRO A 528 32.73 13.62 4.57
N GLY A 529 31.68 14.22 5.04
CA GLY A 529 30.84 15.13 4.24
C GLY A 529 29.51 15.40 4.94
N PRO A 530 28.83 16.48 4.59
CA PRO A 530 27.45 16.67 5.00
C PRO A 530 26.54 15.74 4.21
N TYR A 531 25.56 15.15 4.91
CA TYR A 531 24.57 14.26 4.34
C TYR A 531 23.16 14.74 4.64
N ASP A 532 22.24 14.51 3.72
CA ASP A 532 20.81 14.64 3.95
C ASP A 532 20.26 13.26 4.29
N VAL A 533 19.61 13.12 5.44
CA VAL A 533 19.14 11.84 5.94
C VAL A 533 17.60 11.83 5.96
N ALA A 534 16.99 10.99 5.12
CA ALA A 534 15.56 10.72 5.14
C ALA A 534 15.27 9.50 6.02
N PHE A 535 14.35 9.65 6.99
CA PHE A 535 14.09 8.62 7.99
C PHE A 535 12.62 8.66 8.47
N ARG A 536 12.19 7.57 9.09
CA ARG A 536 11.02 7.54 9.97
C ARG A 536 11.50 7.69 11.40
N LEU A 537 10.87 8.57 12.16
CA LEU A 537 11.09 8.68 13.60
C LEU A 537 10.24 7.65 14.33
N GLY A 538 10.83 6.92 15.25
CA GLY A 538 10.13 5.92 16.08
C GLY A 538 10.70 5.86 17.48
N ALA A 539 9.94 5.30 18.41
CA ALA A 539 10.40 5.04 19.78
C ALA A 539 11.08 3.66 19.86
N ASN A 540 12.36 3.64 20.18
CA ASN A 540 13.09 2.41 20.45
C ASN A 540 12.96 2.02 21.94
N ARG A 541 12.44 0.82 22.19
CA ARG A 541 12.28 0.26 23.52
C ARG A 541 13.33 -0.83 23.73
N TRP A 542 14.36 -0.55 24.52
CA TRP A 542 15.44 -1.48 24.76
C TRP A 542 15.87 -1.47 26.23
N ASN A 543 15.95 -2.66 26.85
CA ASN A 543 16.35 -2.83 28.25
C ASN A 543 15.63 -1.91 29.24
N GLY A 544 14.31 -1.70 29.06
CA GLY A 544 13.50 -0.83 29.92
C GLY A 544 13.66 0.67 29.66
N SER A 545 14.56 1.07 28.75
CA SER A 545 14.72 2.46 28.31
C SER A 545 13.93 2.70 27.02
N VAL A 546 13.35 3.90 26.89
CA VAL A 546 12.67 4.35 25.69
C VAL A 546 13.39 5.59 25.16
N SER A 547 13.74 5.60 23.88
CA SER A 547 14.44 6.72 23.26
C SER A 547 14.01 6.89 21.81
N PRO A 548 14.04 8.14 21.26
CA PRO A 548 13.82 8.35 19.84
C PRO A 548 14.89 7.63 19.02
N GLN A 549 14.49 7.00 17.93
CA GLN A 549 15.38 6.34 16.98
C GLN A 549 15.01 6.71 15.54
N LEU A 550 16.01 7.02 14.74
CA LEU A 550 15.86 7.25 13.32
C LEU A 550 15.93 5.92 12.58
N VAL A 551 14.82 5.50 11.99
CA VAL A 551 14.79 4.37 11.05
C VAL A 551 15.07 4.93 9.65
N VAL A 552 16.34 4.87 9.24
CA VAL A 552 16.83 5.50 8.01
C VAL A 552 16.22 4.80 6.79
N ARG A 553 15.59 5.59 5.92
CA ARG A 553 15.10 5.16 4.61
C ARG A 553 16.19 5.35 3.55
N LYS A 554 16.78 6.54 3.52
CA LYS A 554 17.80 6.88 2.54
C LYS A 554 18.77 7.95 3.07
N ILE A 555 20.01 7.89 2.61
CA ILE A 555 21.04 8.89 2.87
C ILE A 555 21.46 9.44 1.50
N PHE A 556 21.51 10.76 1.38
CA PHE A 556 21.91 11.48 0.19
C PHE A 556 23.16 12.32 0.50
N ASP A 557 24.00 12.54 -0.48
CA ASP A 557 25.04 13.57 -0.37
C ASP A 557 24.35 14.95 -0.39
N THR A 558 24.66 15.83 0.57
CA THR A 558 24.12 17.20 0.55
C THR A 558 24.73 17.94 -0.65
N PRO A 559 23.92 18.59 -1.53
CA PRO A 559 24.44 19.32 -2.66
C PRO A 559 25.42 20.44 -2.24
N GLU A 560 26.54 20.59 -2.92
CA GLU A 560 27.53 21.67 -2.65
C GLU A 560 26.85 23.03 -2.67
N ARG A 561 25.96 23.27 -3.62
CA ARG A 561 25.19 24.52 -3.74
C ARG A 561 24.35 24.81 -2.49
N PHE A 562 23.76 23.79 -1.86
CA PHE A 562 23.03 23.95 -0.60
C PHE A 562 23.97 24.45 0.51
N VAL A 563 25.16 23.88 0.61
CA VAL A 563 26.16 24.27 1.62
C VAL A 563 26.61 25.72 1.41
N GLU A 564 26.88 26.12 0.16
CA GLU A 564 27.25 27.48 -0.20
C GLU A 564 26.15 28.49 0.12
N LEU A 565 24.90 28.22 -0.31
CA LEU A 565 23.75 29.08 -0.03
C LEU A 565 23.49 29.22 1.45
N ARG A 566 23.60 28.14 2.21
CA ARG A 566 23.46 28.17 3.68
C ARG A 566 24.51 29.07 4.32
N ALA A 567 25.76 28.96 3.89
CA ALA A 567 26.84 29.80 4.38
C ALA A 567 26.61 31.28 4.01
N TRP A 568 26.15 31.55 2.79
CA TRP A 568 25.83 32.90 2.33
C TRP A 568 24.66 33.49 3.14
N LEU A 569 23.55 32.76 3.33
CA LEU A 569 22.43 33.19 4.16
C LEU A 569 22.87 33.47 5.61
N ALA A 570 23.75 32.64 6.17
CA ALA A 570 24.30 32.88 7.50
C ALA A 570 25.13 34.17 7.58
N ALA A 571 25.81 34.55 6.52
CA ALA A 571 26.51 35.82 6.44
C ALA A 571 25.52 37.00 6.29
N GLU A 572 24.52 36.87 5.44
CA GLU A 572 23.46 37.87 5.27
C GLU A 572 22.67 38.12 6.57
N TRP A 573 22.37 37.07 7.33
CA TRP A 573 21.66 37.18 8.61
C TRP A 573 22.39 38.06 9.63
N ARG A 574 23.73 38.07 9.62
CA ARG A 574 24.55 38.88 10.53
C ARG A 574 24.58 40.35 10.16
N LYS A 575 24.12 40.75 8.97
CA LYS A 575 23.99 42.13 8.56
C LYS A 575 22.75 42.80 9.16
N PRO A 576 22.74 44.11 9.36
CA PRO A 576 21.51 44.85 9.66
C PRO A 576 20.44 44.58 8.60
N ALA A 577 19.18 44.53 8.99
CA ALA A 577 18.06 44.18 8.11
C ALA A 577 18.01 45.01 6.81
N GLY A 578 18.33 46.29 6.86
CA GLY A 578 18.36 47.17 5.69
C GLY A 578 19.55 47.03 4.76
N GLU A 579 20.57 46.22 5.11
CA GLU A 579 21.77 45.96 4.33
C GLU A 579 21.82 44.52 3.76
N ARG A 580 20.80 43.70 4.02
CA ARG A 580 20.71 42.34 3.55
C ARG A 580 20.39 42.29 2.06
N ASP A 581 20.95 41.27 1.36
CA ASP A 581 20.53 40.97 -0.01
C ASP A 581 19.01 40.72 -0.04
N THR A 582 18.33 41.25 -1.06
CA THR A 582 16.86 41.16 -1.19
C THR A 582 16.37 39.72 -1.20
N ARG A 583 17.08 38.81 -1.87
CA ARG A 583 16.74 37.38 -1.96
C ARG A 583 16.90 36.69 -0.59
N ALA A 584 17.92 37.07 0.17
CA ALA A 584 18.10 36.56 1.54
C ALA A 584 16.98 37.06 2.46
N ALA A 585 16.59 38.34 2.32
CA ALA A 585 15.48 38.89 3.09
C ALA A 585 14.15 38.21 2.79
N GLU A 586 13.91 37.83 1.53
CA GLU A 586 12.72 37.07 1.10
C GLU A 586 12.69 35.68 1.75
N VAL A 587 13.78 34.93 1.70
CA VAL A 587 13.93 33.63 2.39
C VAL A 587 13.65 33.78 3.89
N PHE A 588 14.20 34.82 4.54
CA PHE A 588 13.97 35.05 5.97
C PHE A 588 12.52 35.40 6.29
N ALA A 589 11.85 36.14 5.42
CA ALA A 589 10.43 36.49 5.58
C ALA A 589 9.53 35.25 5.45
N GLU A 590 9.77 34.40 4.44
CA GLU A 590 9.03 33.16 4.24
C GLU A 590 9.18 32.19 5.42
N LEU A 591 10.39 32.09 5.98
CA LEU A 591 10.66 31.23 7.13
C LEU A 591 10.16 31.84 8.46
N GLY A 592 9.65 33.08 8.43
CA GLY A 592 9.17 33.78 9.63
C GLY A 592 10.27 34.02 10.66
N LEU A 593 11.52 34.19 10.22
CA LEU A 593 12.66 34.46 11.10
C LEU A 593 12.61 35.92 11.54
N GLY A 594 12.16 36.14 12.77
CA GLY A 594 12.23 37.44 13.44
C GLY A 594 13.63 37.72 13.98
N GLU A 595 13.88 38.97 14.45
CA GLU A 595 15.20 39.43 14.91
C GLU A 595 15.81 38.60 16.06
N ALA A 596 15.01 37.83 16.80
CA ALA A 596 15.42 37.09 17.99
C ALA A 596 15.65 35.58 17.76
N GLU A 597 15.26 35.02 16.64
CA GLU A 597 15.37 33.57 16.39
C GLU A 597 16.42 33.22 15.32
N ALA A 598 17.66 33.12 15.72
CA ALA A 598 18.76 32.52 14.92
C ALA A 598 18.60 30.98 14.74
N ARG A 599 17.38 30.47 14.66
CA ARG A 599 17.12 29.07 14.36
C ARG A 599 16.86 28.93 12.87
N TRP A 600 17.88 28.51 12.16
CA TRP A 600 17.78 28.08 10.78
C TRP A 600 16.81 26.89 10.71
N ARG A 601 15.53 27.18 10.72
CA ARG A 601 14.53 26.20 10.33
C ARG A 601 14.74 25.84 8.87
N PRO A 602 14.24 24.69 8.47
CA PRO A 602 14.66 24.02 7.26
C PRO A 602 14.52 24.96 6.06
N LEU A 603 15.65 25.48 5.61
CA LEU A 603 15.74 26.36 4.45
C LEU A 603 14.97 25.84 3.24
N VAL A 604 14.91 24.53 3.09
CA VAL A 604 14.17 23.85 2.02
C VAL A 604 12.65 23.97 2.11
N GLU A 605 12.11 24.57 3.16
CA GLU A 605 10.69 24.95 3.26
C GLU A 605 10.39 26.31 2.63
N SER A 606 11.41 27.10 2.30
CA SER A 606 11.29 28.39 1.62
C SER A 606 11.28 28.18 0.10
N GLU A 607 10.26 28.68 -0.59
CA GLU A 607 10.19 28.66 -2.06
C GLU A 607 11.30 29.51 -2.66
N ALA A 608 11.61 30.67 -2.05
CA ALA A 608 12.70 31.54 -2.46
C ALA A 608 14.06 30.84 -2.31
N PHE A 609 14.28 30.05 -1.25
CA PHE A 609 15.50 29.26 -1.10
C PHE A 609 15.60 28.15 -2.13
N MET A 610 14.50 27.43 -2.38
CA MET A 610 14.47 26.36 -3.39
C MET A 610 14.73 26.91 -4.80
N ALA A 611 14.18 28.08 -5.13
CA ALA A 611 14.48 28.76 -6.38
C ALA A 611 15.98 29.11 -6.52
N LEU A 612 16.61 29.61 -5.46
CA LEU A 612 18.06 29.88 -5.44
C LEU A 612 18.90 28.60 -5.58
N LEU A 613 18.40 27.49 -5.09
CA LEU A 613 19.07 26.19 -5.18
C LEU A 613 19.06 25.64 -6.62
N GLU A 614 17.99 25.92 -7.38
CA GLU A 614 17.81 25.51 -8.77
C GLU A 614 18.50 26.44 -9.77
N GLU A 615 18.87 27.69 -9.37
CA GLU A 615 19.60 28.60 -10.23
C GLU A 615 20.95 27.98 -10.64
N PRO A 616 21.28 28.01 -11.95
CA PRO A 616 22.59 27.55 -12.40
C PRO A 616 23.68 28.39 -11.75
N LEU A 617 24.79 27.75 -11.33
CA LEU A 617 25.98 28.45 -10.88
C LEU A 617 26.33 29.50 -11.94
N ALA A 618 26.15 30.78 -11.62
CA ALA A 618 26.67 31.84 -12.47
C ALA A 618 28.16 31.56 -12.63
N ALA A 619 28.59 31.34 -13.86
CA ALA A 619 30.03 31.21 -14.16
C ALA A 619 30.74 32.37 -13.47
N ALA A 620 31.60 32.03 -12.53
CA ALA A 620 32.45 33.02 -11.86
C ALA A 620 33.17 33.83 -12.93
N ALA A 621 32.75 35.09 -13.08
CA ALA A 621 33.43 36.04 -13.93
C ALA A 621 34.67 36.61 -13.19
#